data_8a07218720f99b2591372b936e7537be
#
_entry.id   8a07218720f99b2591372b936e7537be
#
_cell.length_a   1.000
_cell.length_b   1.000
_cell.length_c   1.000
_cell.angle_alpha   90.00
_cell.angle_beta   90.00
_cell.angle_gamma   90.00
#
_symmetry.space_group_name_H-M   'P 1'
#
loop_
_entity.id
_entity.type
_entity.pdbx_description
1 polymer ?
#
loop_
_entity_poly.entity_id
_entity_poly.type
_entity_poly.pdbx_seq_one_letter_code
_entity_poly.pdbx_strand_id
1 'polypeptide(L)' 'MTNTELLEKRIADSGLKKNFIAEKMGISRTGLLNKLTGKTEFVASEIKLLCDLLGITPEDMKLIFFSSGVDK' A
#
# COMPACT_ATOMS: atom_id res chain seq x y z
N MET A 1 -2.30 -8.91 6.83
CA MET A 1 -3.40 -8.12 6.24
C MET A 1 -3.02 -6.65 6.27
N THR A 2 -3.37 -5.93 5.24
CA THR A 2 -2.96 -4.54 5.11
C THR A 2 -3.87 -3.62 5.92
N ASN A 3 -3.26 -2.67 6.63
CA ASN A 3 -4.01 -1.58 7.25
C ASN A 3 -4.28 -0.54 6.16
N THR A 4 -5.42 -0.67 5.50
CA THR A 4 -5.73 0.16 4.34
C THR A 4 -5.94 1.62 4.71
N GLU A 5 -6.46 1.90 5.91
CA GLU A 5 -6.62 3.28 6.35
C GLU A 5 -5.28 3.99 6.47
N LEU A 6 -4.31 3.31 7.08
CA LEU A 6 -2.99 3.91 7.24
C LEU A 6 -2.29 4.08 5.90
N LEU A 7 -2.46 3.10 5.01
CA LEU A 7 -1.88 3.19 3.67
C LEU A 7 -2.50 4.35 2.88
N GLU A 8 -3.82 4.51 2.95
CA GLU A 8 -4.49 5.62 2.28
C GLU A 8 -3.98 6.96 2.80
N LYS A 9 -3.74 7.06 4.11
CA LYS A 9 -3.20 8.28 4.68
C LYS A 9 -1.81 8.57 4.14
N ARG A 10 -0.97 7.54 4.01
CA ARG A 10 0.38 7.72 3.47
C ARG A 10 0.33 8.16 2.02
N ILE A 11 -0.61 7.60 1.24
CA ILE A 11 -0.78 7.99 -0.15
C ILE A 11 -1.20 9.46 -0.22
N ALA A 12 -2.17 9.86 0.59
CA ALA A 12 -2.63 11.24 0.62
C ALA A 12 -1.49 12.18 1.00
N ASP A 13 -0.71 11.82 2.02
CA ASP A 13 0.39 12.66 2.48
C ASP A 13 1.49 12.80 1.43
N SER A 14 1.66 11.80 0.57
CA SER A 14 2.69 11.82 -0.46
C SER A 14 2.40 12.80 -1.59
N GLY A 15 1.12 13.16 -1.76
CA GLY A 15 0.72 14.00 -2.87
C GLY A 15 0.67 13.27 -4.21
N LEU A 16 0.97 11.97 -4.23
CA LEU A 16 0.95 11.21 -5.47
C LEU A 16 -0.47 10.76 -5.79
N LYS A 17 -0.80 10.78 -7.08
CA LYS A 17 -2.13 10.33 -7.52
C LYS A 17 -2.16 8.81 -7.64
N LYS A 18 -3.32 8.24 -7.38
CA LYS A 18 -3.49 6.79 -7.46
C LYS A 18 -3.22 6.25 -8.85
N ASN A 19 -3.58 7.03 -9.90
CA ASN A 19 -3.27 6.60 -11.26
C ASN A 19 -1.76 6.43 -11.46
N PHE A 20 -0.98 7.38 -10.94
CA PHE A 20 0.47 7.30 -11.05
C PHE A 20 1.02 6.10 -10.28
N ILE A 21 0.50 5.87 -9.08
CA ILE A 21 0.94 4.73 -8.27
C ILE A 21 0.61 3.42 -8.97
N ALA A 22 -0.60 3.30 -9.51
CA ALA A 22 -1.01 2.08 -10.23
C ALA A 22 -0.09 1.84 -11.43
N GLU A 23 0.22 2.89 -12.17
CA GLU A 23 1.11 2.78 -13.31
C GLU A 23 2.49 2.26 -12.90
N LYS A 24 3.03 2.78 -11.81
CA LYS A 24 4.33 2.33 -11.31
C LYS A 24 4.29 0.89 -10.84
N MET A 25 3.15 0.45 -10.33
CA MET A 25 2.98 -0.94 -9.89
C MET A 25 2.68 -1.89 -11.06
N GLY A 26 2.43 -1.35 -12.25
CA GLY A 26 2.09 -2.17 -13.40
C GLY A 26 0.71 -2.76 -13.35
N ILE A 27 -0.22 -2.12 -12.66
CA ILE A 27 -1.61 -2.59 -12.55
C ILE A 27 -2.56 -1.46 -12.94
N SER A 28 -3.83 -1.83 -13.16
CA SER A 28 -4.85 -0.84 -13.46
C SER A 28 -5.24 -0.08 -12.21
N ARG A 29 -5.89 1.08 -12.40
CA ARG A 29 -6.42 1.82 -11.26
C ARG A 29 -7.43 0.99 -10.48
N THR A 30 -8.29 0.26 -11.19
CA THR A 30 -9.25 -0.62 -10.53
C THR A 30 -8.54 -1.68 -9.69
N GLY A 31 -7.46 -2.25 -10.22
CA GLY A 31 -6.66 -3.21 -9.47
C GLY A 31 -6.11 -2.60 -8.19
N LEU A 32 -5.61 -1.37 -8.27
CA LEU A 32 -5.10 -0.69 -7.08
C LEU A 32 -6.22 -0.44 -6.08
N LEU A 33 -7.38 0.03 -6.55
CA LEU A 33 -8.51 0.29 -5.66
C LEU A 33 -8.98 -0.99 -4.96
N ASN A 34 -8.96 -2.11 -5.66
CA ASN A 34 -9.32 -3.39 -5.04
C ASN A 34 -8.36 -3.73 -3.89
N LYS A 35 -7.09 -3.45 -4.08
CA LYS A 35 -6.11 -3.71 -3.02
C LYS A 35 -6.30 -2.74 -1.86
N LEU A 36 -6.62 -1.49 -2.15
CA LEU A 36 -6.81 -0.48 -1.11
C LEU A 36 -8.10 -0.67 -0.33
N THR A 37 -9.08 -1.38 -0.89
CA THR A 37 -10.33 -1.68 -0.19
C THR A 37 -10.30 -3.05 0.48
N GLY A 38 -9.20 -3.78 0.35
CA GLY A 38 -9.06 -5.07 0.99
C GLY A 38 -9.62 -6.24 0.22
N LYS A 39 -10.11 -6.01 -1.01
CA LYS A 39 -10.63 -7.11 -1.83
C LYS A 39 -9.53 -8.06 -2.27
N THR A 40 -8.35 -7.53 -2.54
CA THR A 40 -7.18 -8.34 -2.89
C THR A 40 -6.01 -7.89 -2.03
N GLU A 41 -5.05 -8.79 -1.86
CA GLU A 41 -3.89 -8.49 -1.02
C GLU A 41 -2.75 -7.93 -1.85
N PHE A 42 -1.89 -7.13 -1.20
CA PHE A 42 -0.65 -6.70 -1.82
C PHE A 42 0.34 -7.86 -1.79
N VAL A 43 1.05 -8.06 -2.90
CA VAL A 43 2.12 -9.06 -2.91
C VAL A 43 3.44 -8.40 -2.55
N ALA A 44 4.45 -9.22 -2.23
CA ALA A 44 5.71 -8.71 -1.67
C ALA A 44 6.39 -7.68 -2.57
N SER A 45 6.41 -7.93 -3.88
CA SER A 45 7.04 -6.99 -4.80
C SER A 45 6.31 -5.66 -4.85
N GLU A 46 5.00 -5.69 -4.71
CA GLU A 46 4.20 -4.46 -4.69
C GLU A 46 4.46 -3.67 -3.41
N ILE A 47 4.58 -4.37 -2.29
CA ILE A 47 4.86 -3.73 -1.01
C ILE A 47 6.21 -3.02 -1.06
N LYS A 48 7.23 -3.69 -1.62
CA LYS A 48 8.55 -3.08 -1.75
C LYS A 48 8.48 -1.83 -2.61
N LEU A 49 7.79 -1.91 -3.74
CA LEU A 49 7.65 -0.77 -4.64
C LEU A 49 6.96 0.40 -3.96
N LEU A 50 5.87 0.12 -3.24
CA LEU A 50 5.15 1.17 -2.53
C LEU A 50 6.00 1.81 -1.45
N CYS A 51 6.77 1.01 -0.70
CA CYS A 51 7.64 1.56 0.32
C CYS A 51 8.68 2.49 -0.29
N ASP A 52 9.27 2.10 -1.42
CA ASP A 52 10.25 2.93 -2.10
C ASP A 52 9.58 4.20 -2.63
N LEU A 53 8.42 4.07 -3.22
CA LEU A 53 7.73 5.19 -3.88
C LEU A 53 7.22 6.21 -2.87
N LEU A 54 6.69 5.72 -1.74
CA LEU A 54 6.09 6.59 -0.73
C LEU A 54 7.05 6.95 0.41
N GLY A 55 8.26 6.43 0.39
CA GLY A 55 9.22 6.71 1.44
C GLY A 55 8.85 6.07 2.77
N ILE A 56 8.25 4.88 2.72
CA ILE A 56 7.83 4.19 3.92
C ILE A 56 9.01 3.45 4.54
N THR A 57 9.26 3.70 5.83
CA THR A 57 10.35 3.03 6.54
C THR A 57 9.99 1.58 6.84
N PRO A 58 10.99 0.72 7.15
CA PRO A 58 10.69 -0.66 7.52
C PRO A 58 9.74 -0.78 8.70
N GLU A 59 9.86 0.11 9.68
CA GLU A 59 8.94 0.10 10.83
C GLU A 59 7.51 0.39 10.39
N ASP A 60 7.35 1.40 9.55
CA ASP A 60 6.03 1.78 9.06
C ASP A 60 5.49 0.71 8.13
N MET A 61 6.36 0.05 7.35
CA MET A 61 5.93 -1.04 6.49
C MET A 61 5.27 -2.14 7.31
N LYS A 62 5.85 -2.49 8.46
CA LYS A 62 5.27 -3.49 9.33
C LYS A 62 3.89 -3.05 9.83
N LEU A 63 3.77 -1.78 10.21
CA LEU A 63 2.48 -1.27 10.70
C LEU A 63 1.42 -1.27 9.61
N ILE A 64 1.79 -0.98 8.38
CA ILE A 64 0.83 -0.86 7.29
C ILE A 64 0.44 -2.23 6.75
N PHE A 65 1.41 -3.10 6.49
CA PHE A 65 1.16 -4.32 5.73
C PHE A 65 1.07 -5.57 6.58
N PHE A 66 1.52 -5.53 7.82
CA PHE A 66 1.58 -6.72 8.66
C PHE A 66 0.98 -6.50 10.04
N SER A 67 0.20 -5.44 10.21
CA SER A 67 -0.33 -5.08 11.53
C SER A 67 -1.34 -6.08 12.05
N SER A 68 -2.04 -6.77 11.17
CA SER A 68 -3.09 -7.69 11.59
C SER A 68 -2.54 -8.97 12.24
N GLY A 69 -1.27 -9.24 12.08
CA GLY A 69 -0.66 -10.40 12.68
C GLY A 69 -0.55 -10.32 14.19
N VAL A 70 -0.92 -9.28 14.66
CA VAL A 70 -0.88 -9.03 16.05
C VAL A 70 -1.92 -9.92 16.77
N ASP A 71 -2.02 -9.95 16.77
CA ASP A 71 -2.50 -10.31 17.38
C ASP A 71 -2.40 -11.09 18.01
N LYS A 72 -2.13 -10.97 18.03
CA LYS A 72 -1.94 -11.44 18.51
C LYS A 72 -1.85 -11.67 18.92
#